data_9be23529eb51c99eab3bbf4abef19c25
#
_entry.id   9be23529eb51c99eab3bbf4abef19c25
#
_cell.length_a   1.000
_cell.length_b   1.000
_cell.length_c   1.000
_cell.angle_alpha   90.00
_cell.angle_beta   90.00
_cell.angle_gamma   90.00
#
_symmetry.space_group_name_H-M   'P 1'
#
loop_
_entity.id
_entity.type
_entity.pdbx_description
1 polymer ?
#
loop_
_entity_poly.entity_id
_entity_poly.type
_entity_poly.pdbx_seq_one_letter_code
_entity_poly.pdbx_strand_id
1 'polypeptide(L)'
;MGGFECADHINRHGQRVNLLKETEHDQRVHGDYRLLTSLDIYTVREGICWSEVEKTEGEYDFSEVLNRIRAARETGIQQIWDLIHFGYPDGLFPTHPHFADRFEKLCRAFVRFFRQHSSDSLYIVPINEISFLSWLSGDDRGTVPFAVNSGWDLKYHLCKAALQGIRAMKQEDPECKIVLVEPLVKVHGPDSDEISIRNEYQFEAMDIIAGRRCPELGGNENYLEILGFNYYWNCQWKADAESLCWPDHANERIPLHQLLLNAYHRYKKPMFLSETGHFEESRAQWLDEVAAECIIAAHEGVDFHGICIYPVTDRPDWDNLSVYSRCGIFDLDMEKNRIPDPEYILSIYKHSEFIEEMEELDLK
;
A
#
# COMPACT_ATOMS: atom_id res chain seq x y z
N MET A 1 -0.48 -11.38 5.88
CA MET A 1 -0.80 -11.02 4.49
C MET A 1 0.50 -10.78 3.73
N GLY A 2 0.50 -10.89 2.38
CA GLY A 2 1.66 -10.57 1.55
C GLY A 2 1.29 -9.61 0.43
N GLY A 3 2.19 -8.68 0.07
CA GLY A 3 1.95 -7.73 -1.01
C GLY A 3 2.95 -7.91 -2.14
N PHE A 4 2.48 -7.83 -3.37
CA PHE A 4 3.35 -7.85 -4.54
C PHE A 4 3.64 -6.43 -5.01
N GLU A 5 4.91 -6.12 -5.16
CA GLU A 5 5.30 -4.79 -5.64
C GLU A 5 4.77 -4.55 -7.06
N CYS A 6 3.95 -3.52 -7.20
CA CYS A 6 3.17 -3.27 -8.40
C CYS A 6 3.33 -1.84 -8.96
N ALA A 7 4.36 -1.10 -8.50
CA ALA A 7 4.61 0.24 -9.00
C ALA A 7 4.85 0.24 -10.53
N ASP A 8 4.15 1.14 -11.25
CA ASP A 8 4.23 1.29 -12.71
C ASP A 8 4.45 2.76 -13.14
N HIS A 9 5.09 3.54 -12.28
CA HIS A 9 5.32 4.97 -12.51
C HIS A 9 6.45 5.25 -13.54
N ILE A 10 6.58 6.50 -13.96
CA ILE A 10 7.76 6.99 -14.68
C ILE A 10 8.73 7.56 -13.65
N ASN A 11 9.91 6.95 -13.51
CA ASN A 11 10.90 7.34 -12.50
C ASN A 11 11.55 8.71 -12.81
N ARG A 12 12.41 9.21 -11.90
CA ARG A 12 13.09 10.50 -12.06
C ARG A 12 13.98 10.62 -13.29
N HIS A 13 14.32 9.51 -13.94
CA HIS A 13 15.10 9.46 -15.18
C HIS A 13 14.21 9.41 -16.43
N GLY A 14 12.89 9.46 -16.27
CA GLY A 14 11.92 9.38 -17.37
C GLY A 14 11.70 7.95 -17.90
N GLN A 15 12.14 6.93 -17.16
CA GLN A 15 11.94 5.53 -17.52
C GLN A 15 10.65 5.01 -16.88
N ARG A 16 9.82 4.30 -17.66
CA ARG A 16 8.67 3.58 -17.12
C ARG A 16 9.15 2.39 -16.30
N VAL A 17 8.71 2.34 -15.05
CA VAL A 17 8.86 1.21 -14.15
C VAL A 17 7.62 0.33 -14.27
N ASN A 18 7.77 -0.99 -14.21
CA ASN A 18 6.66 -1.95 -14.09
C ASN A 18 7.14 -3.16 -13.29
N LEU A 19 6.97 -3.10 -11.98
CA LEU A 19 7.59 -4.09 -11.09
C LEU A 19 6.89 -5.44 -11.12
N LEU A 20 5.63 -5.53 -11.53
CA LEU A 20 4.99 -6.84 -11.78
C LEU A 20 5.70 -7.61 -12.90
N LYS A 21 6.13 -6.91 -13.96
CA LYS A 21 6.89 -7.52 -15.07
C LYS A 21 8.34 -7.79 -14.69
N GLU A 22 9.00 -6.87 -13.99
CA GLU A 22 10.39 -7.02 -13.55
C GLU A 22 10.58 -8.23 -12.61
N THR A 23 9.59 -8.53 -11.79
CA THR A 23 9.58 -9.69 -10.90
C THR A 23 8.96 -10.93 -11.54
N GLU A 24 8.41 -10.82 -12.76
CA GLU A 24 7.61 -11.86 -13.45
C GLU A 24 6.39 -12.36 -12.63
N HIS A 25 5.90 -11.56 -11.68
CA HIS A 25 4.71 -11.95 -10.92
C HIS A 25 3.47 -12.07 -11.82
N ASP A 26 3.33 -11.23 -12.82
CA ASP A 26 2.27 -11.28 -13.84
C ASP A 26 2.17 -12.65 -14.53
N GLN A 27 3.30 -13.36 -14.70
CA GLN A 27 3.39 -14.67 -15.33
C GLN A 27 3.38 -15.83 -14.33
N ARG A 28 3.89 -15.61 -13.10
CA ARG A 28 4.12 -16.65 -12.09
C ARG A 28 3.08 -16.68 -10.97
N VAL A 29 2.03 -15.89 -11.04
CA VAL A 29 1.05 -15.70 -9.97
C VAL A 29 0.51 -17.00 -9.36
N HIS A 30 0.21 -18.03 -10.16
CA HIS A 30 -0.26 -19.32 -9.65
C HIS A 30 0.78 -20.03 -8.75
N GLY A 31 2.07 -19.90 -9.11
CA GLY A 31 3.18 -20.41 -8.31
C GLY A 31 3.37 -19.59 -7.04
N ASP A 32 3.38 -18.27 -7.17
CA ASP A 32 3.58 -17.34 -6.07
C ASP A 32 2.48 -17.47 -5.00
N TYR A 33 1.22 -17.63 -5.41
CA TYR A 33 0.13 -17.84 -4.48
C TYR A 33 0.21 -19.18 -3.76
N ARG A 34 0.64 -20.27 -4.44
CA ARG A 34 0.88 -21.55 -3.77
C ARG A 34 2.01 -21.48 -2.75
N LEU A 35 3.06 -20.71 -3.03
CA LEU A 35 4.13 -20.48 -2.07
C LEU A 35 3.59 -19.74 -0.83
N LEU A 36 2.77 -18.71 -1.01
CA LEU A 36 2.15 -17.99 0.11
C LEU A 36 1.21 -18.88 0.94
N THR A 37 0.37 -19.68 0.29
CA THR A 37 -0.53 -20.59 1.03
C THR A 37 0.22 -21.70 1.75
N SER A 38 1.43 -22.07 1.31
CA SER A 38 2.30 -22.99 2.07
C SER A 38 2.92 -22.36 3.33
N LEU A 39 2.80 -21.04 3.48
CA LEU A 39 3.20 -20.26 4.66
C LEU A 39 1.98 -19.78 5.46
N ASP A 40 0.79 -20.35 5.24
CA ASP A 40 -0.49 -19.94 5.83
C ASP A 40 -0.86 -18.47 5.58
N ILE A 41 -0.40 -17.91 4.46
CA ILE A 41 -0.75 -16.56 4.01
C ILE A 41 -1.86 -16.65 2.96
N TYR A 42 -3.08 -16.25 3.33
CA TYR A 42 -4.28 -16.33 2.49
C TYR A 42 -4.85 -14.97 2.06
N THR A 43 -4.18 -13.87 2.36
CA THR A 43 -4.57 -12.53 1.89
C THR A 43 -3.39 -11.86 1.21
N VAL A 44 -3.62 -11.30 0.02
CA VAL A 44 -2.60 -10.58 -0.74
C VAL A 44 -3.05 -9.18 -1.13
N ARG A 45 -2.08 -8.24 -1.17
CA ARG A 45 -2.23 -6.98 -1.90
C ARG A 45 -1.69 -7.13 -3.31
N GLU A 46 -2.53 -6.75 -4.26
CA GLU A 46 -2.28 -6.77 -5.70
C GLU A 46 -2.53 -5.40 -6.29
N GLY A 47 -1.79 -5.03 -7.32
CA GLY A 47 -2.06 -3.80 -8.04
C GLY A 47 -2.36 -4.03 -9.50
N ILE A 48 -3.15 -3.15 -10.10
CA ILE A 48 -3.23 -3.06 -11.54
C ILE A 48 -2.21 -2.03 -12.03
N CYS A 49 -1.55 -2.29 -13.15
CA CYS A 49 -0.77 -1.27 -13.84
C CYS A 49 -1.72 -0.49 -14.75
N TRP A 50 -2.20 0.67 -14.31
CA TRP A 50 -3.16 1.45 -15.09
C TRP A 50 -2.64 1.80 -16.49
N SER A 51 -1.33 2.09 -16.61
CA SER A 51 -0.69 2.35 -17.90
C SER A 51 -0.76 1.18 -18.88
N GLU A 52 -0.80 -0.05 -18.40
CA GLU A 52 -0.93 -1.26 -19.23
C GLU A 52 -2.39 -1.63 -19.50
N VAL A 53 -3.26 -1.41 -18.52
CA VAL A 53 -4.69 -1.71 -18.60
C VAL A 53 -5.38 -0.77 -19.60
N GLU A 54 -5.00 0.51 -19.65
CA GLU A 54 -5.60 1.53 -20.53
C GLU A 54 -4.56 2.13 -21.49
N LYS A 55 -4.11 1.34 -22.46
CA LYS A 55 -3.18 1.80 -23.51
C LYS A 55 -3.82 2.79 -24.47
N THR A 56 -5.11 2.65 -24.73
CA THR A 56 -5.95 3.57 -25.47
C THR A 56 -7.03 4.11 -24.55
N GLU A 57 -7.23 5.41 -24.54
CA GLU A 57 -8.21 6.05 -23.64
C GLU A 57 -9.60 5.41 -23.78
N GLY A 58 -10.13 4.92 -22.66
CA GLY A 58 -11.45 4.28 -22.56
C GLY A 58 -11.52 2.83 -23.01
N GLU A 59 -10.40 2.23 -23.44
CA GLU A 59 -10.30 0.81 -23.76
C GLU A 59 -9.49 0.09 -22.68
N TYR A 60 -10.13 -0.86 -21.98
CA TYR A 60 -9.51 -1.53 -20.83
C TYR A 60 -9.24 -3.01 -21.13
N ASP A 61 -7.97 -3.41 -21.01
CA ASP A 61 -7.54 -4.81 -21.06
C ASP A 61 -7.17 -5.29 -19.65
N PHE A 62 -8.07 -6.08 -19.03
CA PHE A 62 -7.88 -6.69 -17.73
C PHE A 62 -7.42 -8.16 -17.82
N SER A 63 -6.81 -8.60 -18.91
CA SER A 63 -6.38 -9.99 -19.09
C SER A 63 -5.43 -10.48 -17.98
N GLU A 64 -4.48 -9.64 -17.55
CA GLU A 64 -3.56 -9.95 -16.46
C GLU A 64 -4.29 -10.00 -15.09
N VAL A 65 -5.28 -9.13 -14.87
CA VAL A 65 -6.13 -9.15 -13.68
C VAL A 65 -6.94 -10.44 -13.63
N LEU A 66 -7.48 -10.89 -14.77
CA LEU A 66 -8.22 -12.15 -14.86
C LEU A 66 -7.38 -13.36 -14.45
N ASN A 67 -6.11 -13.39 -14.84
CA ASN A 67 -5.19 -14.45 -14.46
C ASN A 67 -5.00 -14.51 -12.94
N ARG A 68 -4.83 -13.36 -12.30
CA ARG A 68 -4.70 -13.26 -10.83
C ARG A 68 -6.00 -13.62 -10.10
N ILE A 69 -7.18 -13.22 -10.60
CA ILE A 69 -8.48 -13.65 -10.05
C ILE A 69 -8.62 -15.17 -10.12
N ARG A 70 -8.21 -15.81 -11.22
CA ARG A 70 -8.25 -17.26 -11.38
C ARG A 70 -7.30 -17.96 -10.39
N ALA A 71 -6.08 -17.47 -10.27
CA ALA A 71 -5.10 -17.99 -9.32
C ALA A 71 -5.61 -17.90 -7.87
N ALA A 72 -6.22 -16.78 -7.49
CA ALA A 72 -6.80 -16.57 -6.17
C ALA A 72 -7.92 -17.60 -5.87
N ARG A 73 -8.83 -17.80 -6.82
CA ARG A 73 -9.90 -18.79 -6.67
C ARG A 73 -9.37 -20.23 -6.54
N GLU A 74 -8.29 -20.58 -7.26
CA GLU A 74 -7.67 -21.91 -7.19
C GLU A 74 -6.95 -22.17 -5.86
N THR A 75 -6.42 -21.13 -5.23
CA THR A 75 -5.64 -21.21 -4.01
C THR A 75 -6.38 -20.81 -2.74
N GLY A 76 -7.59 -20.25 -2.87
CA GLY A 76 -8.36 -19.72 -1.74
C GLY A 76 -7.84 -18.39 -1.20
N ILE A 77 -7.00 -17.68 -1.97
CA ILE A 77 -6.45 -16.39 -1.57
C ILE A 77 -7.47 -15.27 -1.76
N GLN A 78 -7.60 -14.42 -0.75
CA GLN A 78 -8.31 -13.15 -0.84
C GLN A 78 -7.40 -12.05 -1.38
N GLN A 79 -7.92 -11.18 -2.23
CA GLN A 79 -7.18 -10.09 -2.85
C GLN A 79 -7.66 -8.73 -2.38
N ILE A 80 -6.70 -7.82 -2.11
CA ILE A 80 -6.91 -6.37 -1.93
C ILE A 80 -6.28 -5.70 -3.15
N TRP A 81 -7.03 -4.91 -3.91
CA TRP A 81 -6.62 -4.38 -5.21
C TRP A 81 -6.27 -2.91 -5.16
N ASP A 82 -5.03 -2.57 -5.47
CA ASP A 82 -4.59 -1.18 -5.69
C ASP A 82 -4.87 -0.78 -7.14
N LEU A 83 -5.67 0.28 -7.34
CA LEU A 83 -5.97 0.77 -8.69
C LEU A 83 -4.93 1.77 -9.21
N ILE A 84 -4.31 2.54 -8.31
CA ILE A 84 -3.10 3.32 -8.59
C ILE A 84 -2.06 2.98 -7.53
N HIS A 85 -0.92 2.43 -7.98
CA HIS A 85 0.29 2.28 -7.17
C HIS A 85 1.41 3.06 -7.86
N PHE A 86 1.29 4.41 -7.80
CA PHE A 86 2.17 5.45 -8.32
C PHE A 86 2.18 5.65 -9.84
N GLY A 87 1.56 4.77 -10.64
CA GLY A 87 1.56 4.86 -12.09
C GLY A 87 0.21 5.17 -12.71
N TYR A 88 0.24 5.79 -13.88
CA TYR A 88 -0.92 6.12 -14.72
C TYR A 88 -0.49 6.24 -16.19
N PRO A 89 -1.44 6.24 -17.18
CA PRO A 89 -1.14 6.33 -18.61
C PRO A 89 -0.24 7.50 -18.99
N ASP A 90 0.57 7.33 -20.02
CA ASP A 90 1.46 8.35 -20.53
C ASP A 90 0.70 9.64 -20.88
N GLY A 91 1.30 10.78 -20.53
CA GLY A 91 0.69 12.10 -20.73
C GLY A 91 -0.40 12.47 -19.71
N LEU A 92 -0.79 11.54 -18.84
CA LEU A 92 -1.74 11.79 -17.76
C LEU A 92 -0.98 12.07 -16.45
N PHE A 93 -1.49 12.97 -15.63
CA PHE A 93 -0.93 13.29 -14.30
C PHE A 93 -2.01 13.92 -13.41
N PRO A 94 -1.89 13.94 -12.10
CA PRO A 94 -3.00 14.27 -11.19
C PRO A 94 -3.70 15.62 -11.45
N THR A 95 -2.96 16.66 -11.85
CA THR A 95 -3.53 17.97 -12.18
C THR A 95 -4.01 18.09 -13.65
N HIS A 96 -3.91 17.03 -14.44
CA HIS A 96 -4.46 17.02 -15.80
C HIS A 96 -6.00 17.12 -15.75
N PRO A 97 -6.65 17.96 -16.59
CA PRO A 97 -8.11 18.19 -16.52
C PRO A 97 -8.97 16.92 -16.57
N HIS A 98 -8.50 15.89 -17.27
CA HIS A 98 -9.22 14.62 -17.45
C HIS A 98 -8.81 13.52 -16.46
N PHE A 99 -7.88 13.76 -15.53
CA PHE A 99 -7.35 12.72 -14.66
C PHE A 99 -8.45 12.06 -13.82
N ALA A 100 -9.21 12.87 -13.08
CA ALA A 100 -10.25 12.36 -12.19
C ALA A 100 -11.37 11.62 -12.95
N ASP A 101 -11.78 12.15 -14.10
CA ASP A 101 -12.83 11.53 -14.93
C ASP A 101 -12.36 10.21 -15.57
N ARG A 102 -11.09 10.12 -15.99
CA ARG A 102 -10.53 8.86 -16.50
C ARG A 102 -10.37 7.84 -15.41
N PHE A 103 -9.91 8.26 -14.23
CA PHE A 103 -9.82 7.37 -13.06
C PHE A 103 -11.18 6.84 -12.63
N GLU A 104 -12.21 7.69 -12.60
CA GLU A 104 -13.59 7.26 -12.34
C GLU A 104 -14.04 6.15 -13.31
N LYS A 105 -13.76 6.32 -14.61
CA LYS A 105 -14.12 5.31 -15.64
C LYS A 105 -13.37 4.01 -15.43
N LEU A 106 -12.07 4.07 -15.09
CA LEU A 106 -11.27 2.90 -14.73
C LEU A 106 -11.88 2.15 -13.54
N CYS A 107 -12.23 2.87 -12.46
CA CYS A 107 -12.86 2.29 -11.28
C CYS A 107 -14.15 1.54 -11.61
N ARG A 108 -15.03 2.14 -12.42
CA ARG A 108 -16.26 1.47 -12.90
C ARG A 108 -15.96 0.22 -13.72
N ALA A 109 -15.03 0.33 -14.67
CA ALA A 109 -14.67 -0.78 -15.54
C ALA A 109 -14.07 -1.94 -14.72
N PHE A 110 -13.21 -1.64 -13.75
CA PHE A 110 -12.60 -2.66 -12.89
C PHE A 110 -13.63 -3.40 -12.04
N VAL A 111 -14.53 -2.69 -11.35
CA VAL A 111 -15.56 -3.33 -10.52
C VAL A 111 -16.49 -4.21 -11.35
N ARG A 112 -16.94 -3.71 -12.51
CA ARG A 112 -17.77 -4.51 -13.44
C ARG A 112 -17.02 -5.75 -13.91
N PHE A 113 -15.76 -5.60 -14.29
CA PHE A 113 -14.94 -6.72 -14.73
C PHE A 113 -14.75 -7.75 -13.61
N PHE A 114 -14.41 -7.31 -12.40
CA PHE A 114 -14.24 -8.19 -11.26
C PHE A 114 -15.52 -9.00 -10.99
N ARG A 115 -16.68 -8.35 -10.95
CA ARG A 115 -17.98 -8.99 -10.69
C ARG A 115 -18.43 -9.95 -11.81
N GLN A 116 -17.94 -9.79 -13.02
CA GLN A 116 -18.18 -10.77 -14.11
C GLN A 116 -17.40 -12.07 -13.88
N HIS A 117 -16.33 -12.06 -13.08
CA HIS A 117 -15.40 -13.17 -12.93
C HIS A 117 -15.29 -13.71 -11.50
N SER A 118 -15.72 -12.96 -10.49
CA SER A 118 -15.72 -13.37 -9.09
C SER A 118 -16.93 -12.85 -8.32
N SER A 119 -17.43 -13.68 -7.40
CA SER A 119 -18.40 -13.31 -6.36
C SER A 119 -17.77 -13.03 -5.00
N ASP A 120 -16.45 -13.12 -4.89
CA ASP A 120 -15.71 -12.94 -3.64
C ASP A 120 -15.83 -11.51 -3.13
N SER A 121 -15.53 -11.30 -1.84
CA SER A 121 -15.45 -9.97 -1.28
C SER A 121 -14.40 -9.14 -2.01
N LEU A 122 -14.78 -7.94 -2.45
CA LEU A 122 -13.92 -7.05 -3.22
C LEU A 122 -13.41 -5.94 -2.33
N TYR A 123 -12.10 -5.92 -2.09
CA TYR A 123 -11.39 -4.89 -1.35
C TYR A 123 -10.56 -4.04 -2.32
N ILE A 124 -10.72 -2.73 -2.26
CA ILE A 124 -10.07 -1.82 -3.23
C ILE A 124 -9.38 -0.68 -2.50
N VAL A 125 -8.11 -0.47 -2.82
CA VAL A 125 -7.34 0.72 -2.55
C VAL A 125 -7.45 1.62 -3.78
N PRO A 126 -8.18 2.74 -3.74
CA PRO A 126 -8.30 3.60 -4.91
C PRO A 126 -6.95 4.12 -5.39
N ILE A 127 -6.17 4.70 -4.47
CA ILE A 127 -4.84 5.23 -4.72
C ILE A 127 -3.98 4.93 -3.50
N ASN A 128 -2.87 4.20 -3.69
CA ASN A 128 -1.90 3.94 -2.64
C ASN A 128 -1.14 5.23 -2.29
N GLU A 129 -1.03 5.52 -0.99
CA GLU A 129 -0.20 6.59 -0.43
C GLU A 129 -0.36 7.96 -1.12
N ILE A 130 -1.55 8.52 -1.13
CA ILE A 130 -1.80 9.83 -1.74
C ILE A 130 -0.81 10.88 -1.22
N SER A 131 -0.49 10.86 0.07
CA SER A 131 0.45 11.82 0.68
C SER A 131 1.86 11.62 0.18
N PHE A 132 2.34 10.38 0.03
CA PHE A 132 3.66 10.10 -0.53
C PHE A 132 3.72 10.41 -2.04
N LEU A 133 2.72 9.95 -2.82
CA LEU A 133 2.66 10.22 -4.25
C LEU A 133 2.65 11.72 -4.56
N SER A 134 1.90 12.50 -3.76
CA SER A 134 1.85 13.95 -3.93
C SER A 134 3.19 14.63 -3.65
N TRP A 135 3.93 14.17 -2.64
CA TRP A 135 5.28 14.63 -2.35
C TRP A 135 6.26 14.20 -3.45
N LEU A 136 6.28 12.91 -3.82
CA LEU A 136 7.17 12.34 -4.82
C LEU A 136 7.05 13.05 -6.18
N SER A 137 5.81 13.33 -6.60
CA SER A 137 5.52 13.94 -7.92
C SER A 137 5.48 15.46 -7.90
N GLY A 138 5.18 16.08 -6.73
CA GLY A 138 4.95 17.51 -6.58
C GLY A 138 6.07 18.31 -5.93
N ASP A 139 6.95 17.65 -5.19
CA ASP A 139 8.01 18.32 -4.45
C ASP A 139 9.39 17.71 -4.71
N ASP A 140 9.50 16.39 -4.84
CA ASP A 140 10.78 15.65 -4.99
C ASP A 140 11.22 15.43 -6.45
N ARG A 141 10.34 15.66 -7.43
CA ARG A 141 10.57 15.31 -8.85
C ARG A 141 10.87 13.83 -9.10
N GLY A 142 10.35 12.96 -8.25
CA GLY A 142 10.60 11.52 -8.37
C GLY A 142 9.77 10.84 -9.45
N THR A 143 8.61 11.41 -9.80
CA THR A 143 7.75 10.92 -10.90
C THR A 143 6.97 12.06 -11.56
N VAL A 144 6.25 11.74 -12.63
CA VAL A 144 5.40 12.69 -13.38
C VAL A 144 4.38 13.36 -12.45
N PRO A 145 4.19 14.70 -12.52
CA PRO A 145 4.69 15.65 -13.51
C PRO A 145 6.07 16.25 -13.21
N PHE A 146 6.89 15.69 -12.32
CA PHE A 146 8.22 16.18 -11.95
C PHE A 146 8.18 17.62 -11.41
N ALA A 147 7.13 17.97 -10.69
CA ALA A 147 6.91 19.31 -10.18
C ALA A 147 7.72 19.60 -8.90
N VAL A 148 7.75 20.86 -8.48
CA VAL A 148 8.31 21.32 -7.22
C VAL A 148 7.35 22.29 -6.55
N ASN A 149 7.32 22.31 -5.23
CA ASN A 149 6.43 23.18 -4.44
C ASN A 149 4.95 23.08 -4.84
N SER A 150 4.53 21.90 -5.29
CA SER A 150 3.19 21.62 -5.80
C SER A 150 2.52 20.40 -5.13
N GLY A 151 3.14 19.87 -4.07
CA GLY A 151 2.64 18.67 -3.37
C GLY A 151 1.19 18.81 -2.90
N TRP A 152 0.83 19.99 -2.37
CA TRP A 152 -0.56 20.25 -1.96
C TRP A 152 -1.54 20.20 -3.14
N ASP A 153 -1.22 20.83 -4.28
CA ASP A 153 -2.10 20.83 -5.45
C ASP A 153 -2.30 19.41 -5.97
N LEU A 154 -1.22 18.61 -6.00
CA LEU A 154 -1.31 17.22 -6.42
C LEU A 154 -2.12 16.38 -5.43
N LYS A 155 -1.91 16.55 -4.11
CA LYS A 155 -2.72 15.90 -3.07
C LYS A 155 -4.21 16.19 -3.24
N TYR A 156 -4.57 17.46 -3.42
CA TYR A 156 -5.95 17.88 -3.65
C TYR A 156 -6.58 17.18 -4.87
N HIS A 157 -5.86 17.14 -5.99
CA HIS A 157 -6.35 16.51 -7.23
C HIS A 157 -6.40 14.97 -7.12
N LEU A 158 -5.46 14.34 -6.43
CA LEU A 158 -5.50 12.90 -6.13
C LEU A 158 -6.69 12.56 -5.23
N CYS A 159 -6.94 13.33 -4.17
CA CYS A 159 -8.11 13.13 -3.32
C CYS A 159 -9.42 13.34 -4.10
N LYS A 160 -9.47 14.33 -4.99
CA LYS A 160 -10.61 14.53 -5.90
C LYS A 160 -10.87 13.29 -6.75
N ALA A 161 -9.82 12.75 -7.37
CA ALA A 161 -9.92 11.54 -8.19
C ALA A 161 -10.35 10.32 -7.35
N ALA A 162 -9.74 10.12 -6.17
CA ALA A 162 -10.11 9.06 -5.25
C ALA A 162 -11.60 9.14 -4.85
N LEU A 163 -12.11 10.32 -4.51
CA LEU A 163 -13.51 10.53 -4.17
C LEU A 163 -14.47 10.24 -5.33
N GLN A 164 -14.11 10.64 -6.57
CA GLN A 164 -14.89 10.28 -7.75
C GLN A 164 -14.88 8.76 -7.99
N GLY A 165 -13.70 8.14 -7.88
CA GLY A 165 -13.56 6.69 -7.99
C GLY A 165 -14.35 5.92 -6.93
N ILE A 166 -14.27 6.30 -5.65
CA ILE A 166 -15.02 5.68 -4.55
C ILE A 166 -16.51 5.71 -4.81
N ARG A 167 -17.05 6.88 -5.19
CA ARG A 167 -18.48 7.01 -5.54
C ARG A 167 -18.87 6.11 -6.70
N ALA A 168 -18.02 6.03 -7.72
CA ALA A 168 -18.25 5.19 -8.88
C ALA A 168 -18.24 3.70 -8.52
N MET A 169 -17.27 3.25 -7.73
CA MET A 169 -17.17 1.87 -7.26
C MET A 169 -18.38 1.47 -6.42
N LYS A 170 -18.78 2.31 -5.46
CA LYS A 170 -19.97 2.07 -4.63
C LYS A 170 -21.30 2.10 -5.41
N GLN A 171 -21.36 2.79 -6.54
CA GLN A 171 -22.53 2.74 -7.44
C GLN A 171 -22.60 1.42 -8.23
N GLU A 172 -21.46 0.86 -8.63
CA GLU A 172 -21.39 -0.41 -9.36
C GLU A 172 -21.56 -1.61 -8.42
N ASP A 173 -20.98 -1.54 -7.22
CA ASP A 173 -21.02 -2.56 -6.18
C ASP A 173 -21.05 -1.91 -4.79
N PRO A 174 -22.23 -1.75 -4.18
CA PRO A 174 -22.36 -1.17 -2.84
C PRO A 174 -21.62 -1.96 -1.75
N GLU A 175 -21.39 -3.26 -1.96
CA GLU A 175 -20.75 -4.17 -0.99
C GLU A 175 -19.22 -4.15 -1.08
N CYS A 176 -18.64 -3.60 -2.15
CA CYS A 176 -17.18 -3.50 -2.23
C CYS A 176 -16.64 -2.69 -1.04
N LYS A 177 -15.47 -3.07 -0.52
CA LYS A 177 -14.86 -2.43 0.64
C LYS A 177 -13.74 -1.49 0.20
N ILE A 178 -13.82 -0.26 0.67
CA ILE A 178 -12.77 0.73 0.41
C ILE A 178 -11.70 0.61 1.49
N VAL A 179 -10.47 0.45 1.05
CA VAL A 179 -9.27 0.45 1.88
C VAL A 179 -8.48 1.72 1.56
N LEU A 180 -8.27 2.59 2.54
CA LEU A 180 -7.44 3.77 2.37
C LEU A 180 -6.05 3.49 2.93
N VAL A 181 -5.04 3.68 2.11
CA VAL A 181 -3.64 3.38 2.46
C VAL A 181 -2.80 4.64 2.44
N GLU A 182 -2.14 4.95 3.56
CA GLU A 182 -1.25 6.10 3.72
C GLU A 182 0.03 5.71 4.49
N PRO A 183 1.13 6.44 4.32
CA PRO A 183 2.31 6.21 5.13
C PRO A 183 2.05 6.58 6.59
N LEU A 184 2.64 5.82 7.52
CA LEU A 184 2.66 6.14 8.94
C LEU A 184 4.05 6.63 9.33
N VAL A 185 4.17 7.91 9.65
CA VAL A 185 5.47 8.55 9.82
C VAL A 185 5.56 9.38 11.09
N LYS A 186 6.79 9.68 11.53
CA LYS A 186 7.04 10.59 12.64
C LYS A 186 8.17 11.55 12.35
N VAL A 187 7.87 12.84 12.46
CA VAL A 187 8.88 13.91 12.50
C VAL A 187 9.18 14.24 13.97
N HIS A 188 10.43 14.06 14.37
CA HIS A 188 10.93 14.39 15.70
C HIS A 188 11.49 15.82 15.74
N GLY A 189 11.23 16.53 16.82
CA GLY A 189 11.73 17.90 17.01
C GLY A 189 11.24 18.49 18.32
N PRO A 190 11.55 19.77 18.57
CA PRO A 190 11.04 20.47 19.73
C PRO A 190 9.50 20.53 19.71
N ASP A 191 8.89 20.61 20.89
CA ASP A 191 7.45 20.84 20.99
C ASP A 191 7.09 22.22 20.45
N SER A 192 6.58 22.23 19.23
CA SER A 192 6.24 23.44 18.48
C SER A 192 5.10 23.18 17.50
N ASP A 193 4.37 24.25 17.15
CA ASP A 193 3.30 24.20 16.15
C ASP A 193 3.82 23.69 14.79
N GLU A 194 5.03 24.03 14.40
CA GLU A 194 5.64 23.58 13.14
C GLU A 194 5.78 22.05 13.11
N ILE A 195 6.34 21.44 14.15
CA ILE A 195 6.51 19.98 14.23
C ILE A 195 5.16 19.29 14.31
N SER A 196 4.22 19.86 15.04
CA SER A 196 2.84 19.35 15.10
C SER A 196 2.21 19.33 13.71
N ILE A 197 2.26 20.45 12.97
CA ILE A 197 1.73 20.56 11.60
C ILE A 197 2.39 19.54 10.66
N ARG A 198 3.73 19.37 10.74
CA ARG A 198 4.44 18.39 9.90
C ARG A 198 3.98 16.94 10.17
N ASN A 199 3.68 16.59 11.41
CA ASN A 199 3.14 15.29 11.77
C ASN A 199 1.68 15.10 11.33
N GLU A 200 0.90 16.19 11.15
CA GLU A 200 -0.47 16.14 10.65
C GLU A 200 -0.56 15.88 9.13
N TYR A 201 0.47 16.20 8.35
CA TYR A 201 0.45 16.06 6.89
C TYR A 201 0.13 14.64 6.40
N GLN A 202 0.51 13.60 7.16
CA GLN A 202 0.21 12.21 6.83
C GLN A 202 -1.28 11.86 6.88
N PHE A 203 -2.08 12.62 7.64
CA PHE A 203 -3.51 12.38 7.81
C PHE A 203 -4.39 13.19 6.86
N GLU A 204 -3.81 14.18 6.14
CA GLU A 204 -4.58 15.12 5.33
C GLU A 204 -5.41 14.45 4.24
N ALA A 205 -4.85 13.45 3.54
CA ALA A 205 -5.59 12.77 2.48
C ALA A 205 -6.80 12.00 3.04
N MET A 206 -6.62 11.27 4.13
CA MET A 206 -7.73 10.58 4.80
C MET A 206 -8.78 11.57 5.33
N ASP A 207 -8.35 12.73 5.88
CA ASP A 207 -9.26 13.77 6.35
C ASP A 207 -10.05 14.43 5.20
N ILE A 208 -9.44 14.57 4.02
CA ILE A 208 -10.15 15.05 2.82
C ILE A 208 -11.19 14.01 2.37
N ILE A 209 -10.80 12.73 2.32
CA ILE A 209 -11.72 11.64 1.96
C ILE A 209 -12.88 11.53 2.97
N ALA A 210 -12.61 11.75 4.26
CA ALA A 210 -13.62 11.81 5.32
C ALA A 210 -14.53 13.05 5.25
N GLY A 211 -14.17 14.08 4.47
CA GLY A 211 -14.92 15.36 4.43
C GLY A 211 -14.60 16.31 5.58
N ARG A 212 -13.56 16.03 6.38
CA ARG A 212 -13.08 16.89 7.47
C ARG A 212 -12.29 18.09 6.95
N ARG A 213 -11.69 17.96 5.77
CA ARG A 213 -10.97 19.02 5.01
C ARG A 213 -11.52 19.08 3.59
N CYS A 214 -11.43 20.23 2.93
CA CYS A 214 -11.88 20.44 1.54
C CYS A 214 -13.31 19.92 1.29
N PRO A 215 -14.32 20.38 2.08
CA PRO A 215 -15.69 19.84 2.02
C PRO A 215 -16.33 19.98 0.64
N GLU A 216 -15.85 20.90 -0.20
CA GLU A 216 -16.29 21.09 -1.59
C GLU A 216 -16.02 19.86 -2.47
N LEU A 217 -15.10 18.97 -2.09
CA LEU A 217 -14.84 17.71 -2.80
C LEU A 217 -15.89 16.62 -2.49
N GLY A 218 -16.73 16.83 -1.47
CA GLY A 218 -17.80 15.92 -1.10
C GLY A 218 -17.32 14.63 -0.45
N GLY A 219 -16.27 14.72 0.38
CA GLY A 219 -15.83 13.63 1.24
C GLY A 219 -16.90 13.21 2.24
N ASN A 220 -16.78 11.99 2.79
CA ASN A 220 -17.71 11.42 3.75
C ASN A 220 -17.01 10.42 4.68
N GLU A 221 -17.28 10.48 5.99
CA GLU A 221 -16.78 9.55 7.00
C GLU A 221 -17.06 8.07 6.68
N ASN A 222 -18.14 7.78 5.96
CA ASN A 222 -18.48 6.42 5.55
C ASN A 222 -17.55 5.86 4.48
N TYR A 223 -16.69 6.67 3.85
CA TYR A 223 -15.67 6.19 2.93
C TYR A 223 -14.43 5.66 3.65
N LEU A 224 -14.27 5.96 4.93
CA LEU A 224 -13.27 5.37 5.81
C LEU A 224 -13.80 4.02 6.32
N GLU A 225 -13.70 2.96 5.53
CA GLU A 225 -14.17 1.63 5.94
C GLU A 225 -13.04 0.82 6.61
N ILE A 226 -11.87 0.74 5.96
CA ILE A 226 -10.67 0.06 6.46
C ILE A 226 -9.47 0.97 6.19
N LEU A 227 -8.56 1.09 7.16
CA LEU A 227 -7.36 1.90 7.03
C LEU A 227 -6.12 1.01 6.97
N GLY A 228 -5.31 1.21 5.96
CA GLY A 228 -3.98 0.63 5.83
C GLY A 228 -2.91 1.67 6.14
N PHE A 229 -1.88 1.24 6.85
CA PHE A 229 -0.72 2.09 7.10
C PHE A 229 0.55 1.41 6.62
N ASN A 230 1.35 2.12 5.82
CA ASN A 230 2.64 1.66 5.37
C ASN A 230 3.71 2.16 6.35
N TYR A 231 4.46 1.24 6.94
CA TYR A 231 5.47 1.58 7.93
C TYR A 231 6.75 0.79 7.71
N TYR A 232 7.84 1.52 7.52
CA TYR A 232 9.14 0.96 7.24
C TYR A 232 10.20 1.42 8.25
N TRP A 233 11.34 0.80 8.22
CA TRP A 233 12.49 1.06 9.07
C TRP A 233 12.99 2.50 9.04
N ASN A 234 12.66 3.29 8.01
CA ASN A 234 13.05 4.68 7.80
C ASN A 234 11.89 5.69 7.93
N CYS A 235 10.71 5.28 8.42
CA CYS A 235 9.53 6.14 8.56
C CYS A 235 9.60 7.16 9.70
N GLN A 236 10.76 7.34 10.34
CA GLN A 236 10.94 8.35 11.39
C GLN A 236 12.21 9.15 11.12
N TRP A 237 12.14 10.46 11.28
CA TRP A 237 13.29 11.38 11.08
C TRP A 237 13.19 12.63 11.94
N LYS A 238 14.32 13.34 12.12
CA LYS A 238 14.38 14.61 12.84
C LYS A 238 13.91 15.77 11.94
N ALA A 239 13.59 16.90 12.55
CA ALA A 239 13.13 18.10 11.84
C ALA A 239 14.10 18.62 10.78
N ASP A 240 15.39 18.40 10.96
CA ASP A 240 16.49 18.72 10.04
C ASP A 240 16.73 17.67 8.95
N ALA A 241 15.79 16.70 8.81
CA ALA A 241 15.81 15.59 7.87
C ALA A 241 16.85 14.48 8.17
N GLU A 242 17.48 14.46 9.35
CA GLU A 242 18.28 13.32 9.79
C GLU A 242 17.37 12.10 9.97
N SER A 243 17.62 11.01 9.23
CA SER A 243 16.82 9.79 9.30
C SER A 243 17.13 9.01 10.57
N LEU A 244 16.08 8.58 11.26
CA LEU A 244 16.17 7.68 12.42
C LEU A 244 15.90 6.23 11.98
N CYS A 245 16.80 5.69 11.16
CA CYS A 245 16.69 4.33 10.64
C CYS A 245 16.82 3.29 11.76
N TRP A 246 15.98 2.29 11.72
CA TRP A 246 16.14 1.07 12.54
C TRP A 246 17.17 0.14 11.85
N PRO A 247 18.04 -0.59 12.59
CA PRO A 247 18.10 -0.68 14.05
C PRO A 247 18.97 0.41 14.71
N ASP A 248 19.78 1.15 13.96
CA ASP A 248 20.83 2.02 14.50
C ASP A 248 20.29 3.10 15.46
N HIS A 249 19.09 3.60 15.19
CA HIS A 249 18.43 4.63 15.97
C HIS A 249 17.19 4.11 16.73
N ALA A 250 17.08 2.81 16.98
CA ALA A 250 15.89 2.21 17.61
C ALA A 250 15.47 2.93 18.91
N ASN A 251 16.43 3.31 19.76
CA ASN A 251 16.20 3.98 21.04
C ASN A 251 15.75 5.46 20.91
N GLU A 252 15.87 6.06 19.75
CA GLU A 252 15.47 7.46 19.48
C GLU A 252 14.06 7.52 18.85
N ARG A 253 13.52 6.39 18.42
CA ARG A 253 12.22 6.28 17.74
C ARG A 253 11.09 6.23 18.74
N ILE A 254 9.91 6.69 18.31
CA ILE A 254 8.67 6.38 19.02
C ILE A 254 8.26 4.94 18.65
N PRO A 255 7.86 4.10 19.61
CA PRO A 255 7.33 2.77 19.33
C PRO A 255 6.16 2.80 18.36
N LEU A 256 6.09 1.80 17.46
CA LEU A 256 5.04 1.74 16.43
C LEU A 256 3.63 1.68 17.04
N HIS A 257 3.44 0.95 18.16
CA HIS A 257 2.13 0.87 18.81
C HIS A 257 1.57 2.24 19.16
N GLN A 258 2.40 3.21 19.59
CA GLN A 258 1.94 4.58 19.89
C GLN A 258 1.48 5.32 18.63
N LEU A 259 2.13 5.10 17.47
CA LEU A 259 1.70 5.68 16.21
C LEU A 259 0.36 5.09 15.76
N LEU A 260 0.19 3.78 15.88
CA LEU A 260 -1.06 3.07 15.58
C LEU A 260 -2.20 3.53 16.51
N LEU A 261 -1.95 3.66 17.80
CA LEU A 261 -2.91 4.21 18.78
C LEU A 261 -3.34 5.64 18.42
N ASN A 262 -2.41 6.50 18.03
CA ASN A 262 -2.73 7.87 17.62
C ASN A 262 -3.63 7.89 16.37
N ALA A 263 -3.32 7.06 15.37
CA ALA A 263 -4.16 6.90 14.18
C ALA A 263 -5.54 6.32 14.53
N TYR A 264 -5.58 5.31 15.40
CA TYR A 264 -6.84 4.71 15.85
C TYR A 264 -7.70 5.69 16.67
N HIS A 265 -7.10 6.46 17.56
CA HIS A 265 -7.83 7.50 18.31
C HIS A 265 -8.45 8.56 17.39
N ARG A 266 -7.80 8.87 16.28
CA ARG A 266 -8.30 9.85 15.29
C ARG A 266 -9.50 9.33 14.50
N TYR A 267 -9.46 8.08 14.05
CA TYR A 267 -10.42 7.55 13.08
C TYR A 267 -11.40 6.52 13.63
N LYS A 268 -11.02 5.73 14.64
CA LYS A 268 -11.83 4.64 15.22
C LYS A 268 -12.36 3.66 14.15
N LYS A 269 -11.48 3.23 13.26
CA LYS A 269 -11.79 2.31 12.16
C LYS A 269 -10.90 1.08 12.22
N PRO A 270 -11.36 -0.06 11.68
CA PRO A 270 -10.50 -1.23 11.48
C PRO A 270 -9.24 -0.84 10.72
N MET A 271 -8.07 -1.33 11.16
CA MET A 271 -6.81 -1.00 10.51
C MET A 271 -5.84 -2.17 10.47
N PHE A 272 -4.86 -2.08 9.59
CA PHE A 272 -3.78 -3.04 9.45
C PHE A 272 -2.51 -2.35 8.96
N LEU A 273 -1.35 -2.99 9.10
CA LEU A 273 -0.17 -2.57 8.37
C LEU A 273 -0.28 -3.10 6.94
N SER A 274 -0.47 -2.18 6.00
CA SER A 274 -0.66 -2.49 4.59
C SER A 274 0.64 -2.70 3.83
N GLU A 275 1.76 -2.19 4.37
CA GLU A 275 3.11 -2.49 3.91
C GLU A 275 4.10 -2.40 5.07
N THR A 276 4.99 -3.39 5.15
CA THR A 276 6.19 -3.33 5.98
C THR A 276 7.23 -4.32 5.47
N GLY A 277 8.50 -3.96 5.60
CA GLY A 277 9.63 -4.78 5.21
C GLY A 277 10.96 -4.09 5.47
N HIS A 278 12.04 -4.84 5.34
CA HIS A 278 13.41 -4.37 5.43
C HIS A 278 14.27 -5.06 4.37
N PHE A 279 15.54 -4.72 4.32
CA PHE A 279 16.50 -5.28 3.37
C PHE A 279 17.47 -6.26 4.04
N GLU A 280 18.02 -7.16 3.21
CA GLU A 280 19.10 -8.07 3.54
C GLU A 280 18.82 -8.87 4.83
N GLU A 281 19.78 -9.00 5.71
CA GLU A 281 19.70 -9.79 6.94
C GLU A 281 18.77 -9.17 8.01
N SER A 282 18.35 -7.93 7.84
CA SER A 282 17.47 -7.24 8.80
C SER A 282 15.99 -7.59 8.64
N ARG A 283 15.60 -8.31 7.60
CA ARG A 283 14.17 -8.60 7.26
C ARG A 283 13.44 -9.32 8.40
N ALA A 284 13.99 -10.42 8.89
CA ALA A 284 13.38 -11.22 9.97
C ALA A 284 13.28 -10.43 11.28
N GLN A 285 14.38 -9.77 11.67
CA GLN A 285 14.43 -8.99 12.92
C GLN A 285 13.45 -7.79 12.88
N TRP A 286 13.31 -7.15 11.72
CA TRP A 286 12.33 -6.07 11.52
C TRP A 286 10.90 -6.58 11.66
N LEU A 287 10.59 -7.74 11.08
CA LEU A 287 9.26 -8.35 11.24
C LEU A 287 8.98 -8.69 12.72
N ASP A 288 9.98 -9.23 13.43
CA ASP A 288 9.85 -9.51 14.87
C ASP A 288 9.53 -8.24 15.68
N GLU A 289 10.23 -7.14 15.39
CA GLU A 289 9.98 -5.83 16.03
C GLU A 289 8.56 -5.32 15.74
N VAL A 290 8.20 -5.26 14.45
CA VAL A 290 6.91 -4.75 14.01
C VAL A 290 5.75 -5.59 14.53
N ALA A 291 5.89 -6.92 14.51
CA ALA A 291 4.84 -7.81 15.00
C ALA A 291 4.62 -7.63 16.52
N ALA A 292 5.69 -7.53 17.31
CA ALA A 292 5.59 -7.27 18.75
C ALA A 292 4.85 -5.95 19.03
N GLU A 293 5.17 -4.90 18.29
CA GLU A 293 4.53 -3.59 18.43
C GLU A 293 3.04 -3.60 18.02
N CYS A 294 2.69 -4.33 16.95
CA CYS A 294 1.30 -4.51 16.53
C CYS A 294 0.46 -5.28 17.55
N ILE A 295 1.05 -6.30 18.18
CA ILE A 295 0.41 -7.04 19.27
C ILE A 295 0.12 -6.12 20.44
N ILE A 296 1.07 -5.27 20.86
CA ILE A 296 0.84 -4.27 21.91
C ILE A 296 -0.30 -3.33 21.52
N ALA A 297 -0.34 -2.82 20.30
CA ALA A 297 -1.41 -1.94 19.83
C ALA A 297 -2.79 -2.62 19.92
N ALA A 298 -2.89 -3.89 19.51
CA ALA A 298 -4.13 -4.67 19.60
C ALA A 298 -4.57 -4.84 21.07
N HIS A 299 -3.66 -5.20 21.98
CA HIS A 299 -3.94 -5.29 23.41
C HIS A 299 -4.37 -3.97 24.04
N GLU A 300 -3.90 -2.84 23.52
CA GLU A 300 -4.30 -1.50 23.96
C GLU A 300 -5.60 -1.03 23.29
N GLY A 301 -6.28 -1.91 22.54
CA GLY A 301 -7.63 -1.73 22.02
C GLY A 301 -7.72 -1.14 20.62
N VAL A 302 -6.64 -1.21 19.83
CA VAL A 302 -6.70 -0.93 18.40
C VAL A 302 -7.42 -2.10 17.71
N ASP A 303 -8.43 -1.80 16.88
CA ASP A 303 -9.09 -2.78 16.01
C ASP A 303 -8.14 -3.13 14.84
N PHE A 304 -7.17 -4.01 15.14
CA PHE A 304 -6.02 -4.32 14.30
C PHE A 304 -6.16 -5.68 13.62
N HIS A 305 -6.09 -5.71 12.28
CA HIS A 305 -6.43 -6.88 11.45
C HIS A 305 -5.23 -7.58 10.81
N GLY A 306 -4.00 -7.17 11.09
CA GLY A 306 -2.82 -7.91 10.67
C GLY A 306 -1.75 -7.09 9.96
N ILE A 307 -0.74 -7.80 9.47
CA ILE A 307 0.46 -7.24 8.86
C ILE A 307 0.59 -7.76 7.43
N CYS A 308 0.78 -6.87 6.48
CA CYS A 308 1.11 -7.20 5.10
C CYS A 308 2.63 -7.04 4.88
N ILE A 309 3.31 -8.16 4.73
CA ILE A 309 4.73 -8.18 4.36
C ILE A 309 4.86 -7.68 2.93
N TYR A 310 5.70 -6.67 2.72
CA TYR A 310 5.86 -6.01 1.43
C TYR A 310 7.33 -5.72 1.12
N PRO A 311 7.84 -6.23 -0.01
CA PRO A 311 7.17 -7.10 -0.97
C PRO A 311 7.35 -8.61 -0.65
N VAL A 312 6.54 -9.44 -1.29
CA VAL A 312 6.66 -10.92 -1.20
C VAL A 312 7.93 -11.42 -1.86
N THR A 313 8.34 -10.83 -2.98
CA THR A 313 9.56 -11.17 -3.71
C THR A 313 10.51 -10.00 -3.73
N ASP A 314 11.80 -10.27 -3.89
CA ASP A 314 12.77 -9.24 -4.21
C ASP A 314 12.32 -8.39 -5.40
N ARG A 315 12.79 -7.16 -5.44
CA ARG A 315 12.47 -6.22 -6.52
C ARG A 315 13.67 -5.38 -6.91
N PRO A 316 13.70 -4.86 -8.13
CA PRO A 316 14.69 -3.87 -8.51
C PRO A 316 14.42 -2.52 -7.82
N ASP A 317 15.46 -1.70 -7.76
CA ASP A 317 15.36 -0.30 -7.38
C ASP A 317 14.53 0.49 -8.42
N TRP A 318 13.71 1.44 -7.97
CA TRP A 318 12.83 2.22 -8.83
C TRP A 318 13.58 3.11 -9.82
N ASP A 319 14.74 3.64 -9.42
CA ASP A 319 15.55 4.52 -10.24
C ASP A 319 16.66 3.80 -11.00
N ASN A 320 16.91 2.51 -10.66
CA ASN A 320 17.87 1.65 -11.36
C ASN A 320 17.42 0.19 -11.41
N LEU A 321 16.62 -0.16 -12.41
CA LEU A 321 16.05 -1.50 -12.57
C LEU A 321 17.09 -2.64 -12.72
N SER A 322 18.37 -2.33 -12.87
CA SER A 322 19.45 -3.35 -12.89
C SER A 322 19.94 -3.75 -11.51
N VAL A 323 19.56 -3.01 -10.45
CA VAL A 323 19.97 -3.26 -9.07
C VAL A 323 18.79 -3.87 -8.31
N TYR A 324 18.93 -5.13 -7.92
CA TYR A 324 17.92 -5.83 -7.11
C TYR A 324 18.29 -5.74 -5.63
N SER A 325 17.28 -5.49 -4.81
CA SER A 325 17.38 -5.49 -3.35
C SER A 325 16.75 -6.76 -2.79
N ARG A 326 17.46 -7.45 -1.90
CA ARG A 326 16.91 -8.57 -1.12
C ARG A 326 15.98 -8.01 -0.05
N CYS A 327 14.68 -8.05 -0.33
CA CYS A 327 13.64 -7.47 0.53
C CYS A 327 12.39 -8.36 0.62
N GLY A 328 12.31 -9.41 -0.20
CA GLY A 328 11.18 -10.32 -0.25
C GLY A 328 11.21 -11.42 0.82
N ILE A 329 10.10 -12.12 0.99
CA ILE A 329 10.05 -13.44 1.64
C ILE A 329 10.86 -14.45 0.80
N PHE A 330 10.82 -14.23 -0.52
CA PHE A 330 11.53 -15.03 -1.52
C PHE A 330 12.54 -14.16 -2.25
N ASP A 331 13.80 -14.50 -2.14
CA ASP A 331 14.87 -13.94 -2.97
C ASP A 331 14.65 -14.34 -4.44
N LEU A 332 15.10 -13.50 -5.38
CA LEU A 332 15.03 -13.78 -6.81
C LEU A 332 16.44 -14.06 -7.35
N ASP A 333 16.62 -15.23 -8.00
CA ASP A 333 17.81 -15.49 -8.79
C ASP A 333 17.75 -14.84 -10.18
N MET A 334 18.73 -15.08 -11.04
CA MET A 334 18.81 -14.50 -12.38
C MET A 334 17.67 -14.98 -13.30
N GLU A 335 17.11 -16.16 -13.06
CA GLU A 335 15.96 -16.74 -13.77
C GLU A 335 14.63 -16.43 -13.07
N LYS A 336 14.64 -15.53 -12.11
CA LYS A 336 13.46 -15.13 -11.30
C LYS A 336 12.82 -16.32 -10.55
N ASN A 337 13.59 -17.34 -10.20
CA ASN A 337 13.09 -18.37 -9.31
C ASN A 337 12.94 -17.81 -7.90
N ARG A 338 11.89 -18.26 -7.19
CA ARG A 338 11.59 -17.84 -5.82
C ARG A 338 12.37 -18.71 -4.85
N ILE A 339 13.39 -18.14 -4.23
CA ILE A 339 14.26 -18.82 -3.26
C ILE A 339 13.84 -18.35 -1.87
N PRO A 340 13.27 -19.24 -1.03
CA PRO A 340 12.78 -18.85 0.29
C PRO A 340 13.94 -18.40 1.19
N ASP A 341 13.75 -17.27 1.92
CA ASP A 341 14.64 -16.88 3.00
C ASP A 341 14.25 -17.63 4.29
N PRO A 342 15.10 -18.53 4.81
CA PRO A 342 14.72 -19.39 5.93
C PRO A 342 14.49 -18.62 7.23
N GLU A 343 15.25 -17.56 7.49
CA GLU A 343 15.13 -16.76 8.73
C GLU A 343 13.85 -15.92 8.70
N TYR A 344 13.53 -15.35 7.55
CA TYR A 344 12.29 -14.56 7.38
C TYR A 344 11.06 -15.45 7.50
N ILE A 345 11.08 -16.65 6.89
CA ILE A 345 9.99 -17.62 7.02
C ILE A 345 9.82 -18.09 8.47
N LEU A 346 10.92 -18.33 9.18
CA LEU A 346 10.84 -18.71 10.60
C LEU A 346 10.20 -17.61 11.45
N SER A 347 10.52 -16.34 11.18
CA SER A 347 9.87 -15.19 11.83
C SER A 347 8.37 -15.13 11.50
N ILE A 348 7.96 -15.42 10.25
CA ILE A 348 6.54 -15.47 9.87
C ILE A 348 5.79 -16.51 10.70
N TYR A 349 6.29 -17.75 10.77
CA TYR A 349 5.65 -18.83 11.55
C TYR A 349 5.56 -18.48 13.03
N LYS A 350 6.62 -17.97 13.62
CA LYS A 350 6.64 -17.53 15.03
C LYS A 350 5.49 -16.59 15.39
N HIS A 351 5.15 -15.66 14.46
CA HIS A 351 4.10 -14.68 14.72
C HIS A 351 2.71 -15.14 14.29
N SER A 352 2.59 -16.08 13.35
CA SER A 352 1.31 -16.70 12.99
C SER A 352 0.76 -17.55 14.13
N GLU A 353 1.58 -18.39 14.77
CA GLU A 353 1.19 -19.19 15.94
C GLU A 353 0.69 -18.31 17.09
N PHE A 354 1.32 -17.16 17.32
CA PHE A 354 0.91 -16.25 18.39
C PHE A 354 -0.46 -15.60 18.14
N ILE A 355 -0.80 -15.29 16.89
CA ILE A 355 -2.10 -14.72 16.53
C ILE A 355 -3.22 -15.77 16.73
N GLU A 356 -2.99 -17.03 16.37
CA GLU A 356 -3.94 -18.12 16.60
C GLU A 356 -4.22 -18.35 18.10
N GLU A 357 -3.19 -18.30 18.96
CA GLU A 357 -3.35 -18.40 20.40
C GLU A 357 -4.18 -17.25 21.00
N MET A 358 -4.07 -16.04 20.44
CA MET A 358 -4.84 -14.87 20.86
C MET A 358 -6.33 -15.00 20.50
N GLU A 359 -6.64 -15.45 19.27
CA GLU A 359 -8.03 -15.69 18.84
C GLU A 359 -8.72 -16.78 19.67
N GLU A 360 -7.99 -17.81 20.10
CA GLU A 360 -8.51 -18.84 21.00
C GLU A 360 -8.79 -18.34 22.43
N LEU A 361 -8.07 -17.31 22.88
CA LEU A 361 -8.26 -16.72 24.21
C LEU A 361 -9.48 -15.77 24.26
N ASP A 362 -9.76 -15.06 23.19
CA ASP A 362 -10.92 -14.15 23.07
C ASP A 362 -12.24 -14.92 22.88
N LEU A 363 -12.20 -16.19 22.52
CA LEU A 363 -13.37 -17.08 22.38
C LEU A 363 -13.76 -17.81 23.68
N LYS A 364 -13.05 -17.59 24.79
CA LYS A 364 -13.32 -18.17 26.12
C LYS A 364 -13.81 -17.10 27.10
#